data_0e67ef8c8ee8e631a6935e63f28d59fd
#
_entry.id   0e67ef8c8ee8e631a6935e63f28d59fd
#
_cell.length_a   1.000
_cell.length_b   1.000
_cell.length_c   1.000
_cell.angle_alpha   90.00
_cell.angle_beta   90.00
_cell.angle_gamma   90.00
#
_symmetry.space_group_name_H-M   'P 1'
#
loop_
_entity.id
_entity.type
_entity.pdbx_description
1 polymer ?
#
loop_
_entity_poly.entity_id
_entity_poly.type
_entity_poly.pdbx_seq_one_letter_code
_entity_poly.pdbx_strand_id
1 'polypeptide(L)'
;MSKTFSPSEAAFSVFELMKRQPQFVMRYAMLSAGVMAIYMFVMASTGAGDALQRYAVLAQSEQMPTMEQVQSILGPAMPSLFFSFLISAILSAFLTGMALRKTLHDREEGFWGLQAGPIEGRFLLATLAFVAVISVAAFVIGFITSLIATIHMALGSLAILASIGAMIWFGLRLSQFGVMGVVTGKLGLRESFEQTNGKFWRYFGAYLLWLVIVIILGTIVQGLATIGALALGTKIGSGLPANAQEFATVGWAFYVLLYGMVTGVFNLGFLCIGAYAWHQSRGDLPPPKSDL
;
A
#
# COMPACT_ATOMS: atom_id res chain seq x y z
N MET A 1 -17.35 -11.07 26.50
CA MET A 1 -16.28 -10.04 26.46
C MET A 1 -15.43 -10.29 25.22
N SER A 2 -15.43 -9.41 24.24
CA SER A 2 -14.57 -9.55 23.06
C SER A 2 -13.11 -9.48 23.51
N LYS A 3 -12.32 -10.51 23.25
CA LYS A 3 -10.88 -10.49 23.54
C LYS A 3 -10.25 -9.34 22.74
N THR A 4 -9.51 -8.53 23.42
CA THR A 4 -8.84 -7.36 22.85
C THR A 4 -7.44 -7.76 22.41
N PHE A 5 -7.07 -7.48 21.16
CA PHE A 5 -5.73 -7.80 20.64
C PHE A 5 -4.66 -6.82 21.13
N SER A 6 -3.41 -7.28 21.20
CA SER A 6 -2.24 -6.47 21.50
C SER A 6 -1.74 -5.77 20.22
N PRO A 7 -1.57 -4.43 20.22
CA PRO A 7 -1.04 -3.71 19.05
C PRO A 7 0.36 -4.16 18.63
N SER A 8 1.24 -4.44 19.61
CA SER A 8 2.61 -4.90 19.33
C SER A 8 2.63 -6.29 18.70
N GLU A 9 1.88 -7.26 19.25
CA GLU A 9 1.80 -8.60 18.67
C GLU A 9 1.22 -8.56 17.24
N ALA A 10 0.21 -7.71 17.00
CA ALA A 10 -0.33 -7.52 15.66
C ALA A 10 0.72 -6.95 14.70
N ALA A 11 1.48 -5.92 15.11
CA ALA A 11 2.52 -5.32 14.29
C ALA A 11 3.66 -6.29 13.97
N PHE A 12 4.00 -7.19 14.89
CA PHE A 12 5.05 -8.20 14.70
C PHE A 12 4.56 -9.51 14.10
N SER A 13 3.28 -9.68 13.81
CA SER A 13 2.69 -10.93 13.29
C SER A 13 3.30 -11.38 11.96
N VAL A 14 3.77 -10.46 11.10
CA VAL A 14 4.47 -10.80 9.87
C VAL A 14 5.79 -11.53 10.12
N PHE A 15 6.54 -11.17 11.16
CA PHE A 15 7.79 -11.86 11.52
C PHE A 15 7.54 -13.28 12.02
N GLU A 16 6.41 -13.49 12.71
CA GLU A 16 5.96 -14.84 13.06
C GLU A 16 5.63 -15.67 11.80
N LEU A 17 4.95 -15.06 10.83
CA LEU A 17 4.70 -15.70 9.55
C LEU A 17 5.99 -16.04 8.80
N MET A 18 6.98 -15.12 8.80
CA MET A 18 8.30 -15.36 8.19
C MET A 18 9.03 -16.55 8.83
N LYS A 19 8.95 -16.68 10.15
CA LYS A 19 9.57 -17.82 10.86
C LYS A 19 8.87 -19.14 10.57
N ARG A 20 7.54 -19.13 10.52
CA ARG A 20 6.74 -20.35 10.32
C ARG A 20 6.70 -20.80 8.87
N GLN A 21 6.66 -19.86 7.94
CA GLN A 21 6.43 -20.14 6.52
C GLN A 21 7.36 -19.30 5.61
N PRO A 22 8.69 -19.49 5.72
CA PRO A 22 9.65 -18.66 5.00
C PRO A 22 9.51 -18.80 3.47
N GLN A 23 9.16 -19.99 2.98
CA GLN A 23 8.96 -20.23 1.54
C GLN A 23 7.76 -19.44 0.98
N PHE A 24 6.67 -19.34 1.74
CA PHE A 24 5.52 -18.53 1.35
C PHE A 24 5.90 -17.05 1.27
N VAL A 25 6.56 -16.52 2.31
CA VAL A 25 6.97 -15.12 2.34
C VAL A 25 7.95 -14.79 1.22
N MET A 26 8.91 -15.69 0.94
CA MET A 26 9.85 -15.52 -0.18
C MET A 26 9.12 -15.48 -1.53
N ARG A 27 8.19 -16.41 -1.79
CA ARG A 27 7.38 -16.42 -3.03
C ARG A 27 6.56 -15.15 -3.15
N TYR A 28 5.90 -14.73 -2.08
CA TYR A 28 5.13 -13.49 -2.05
C TYR A 28 6.01 -12.27 -2.36
N ALA A 29 7.19 -12.18 -1.76
CA ALA A 29 8.16 -11.12 -2.00
C ALA A 29 8.63 -11.10 -3.46
N MET A 30 8.97 -12.26 -4.05
CA MET A 30 9.37 -12.36 -5.46
C MET A 30 8.24 -11.94 -6.41
N LEU A 31 7.01 -12.39 -6.16
CA LEU A 31 5.85 -11.98 -6.95
C LEU A 31 5.59 -10.48 -6.83
N SER A 32 5.77 -9.91 -5.64
CA SER A 32 5.66 -8.46 -5.42
C SER A 32 6.73 -7.68 -6.20
N ALA A 33 7.95 -8.18 -6.27
CA ALA A 33 8.99 -7.61 -7.13
C ALA A 33 8.61 -7.68 -8.62
N GLY A 34 7.99 -8.78 -9.05
CA GLY A 34 7.46 -8.91 -10.42
C GLY A 34 6.35 -7.88 -10.70
N VAL A 35 5.40 -7.69 -9.78
CA VAL A 35 4.36 -6.66 -9.90
C VAL A 35 4.98 -5.26 -9.96
N MET A 36 5.98 -4.99 -9.12
CA MET A 36 6.73 -3.73 -9.13
C MET A 36 7.44 -3.52 -10.48
N ALA A 37 8.06 -4.57 -11.03
CA ALA A 37 8.71 -4.51 -12.34
C ALA A 37 7.72 -4.17 -13.46
N ILE A 38 6.55 -4.81 -13.49
CA ILE A 38 5.51 -4.52 -14.46
C ILE A 38 5.02 -3.08 -14.32
N TYR A 39 4.75 -2.63 -13.09
CA TYR A 39 4.34 -1.26 -12.84
C TYR A 39 5.37 -0.23 -13.34
N MET A 40 6.65 -0.40 -12.97
CA MET A 40 7.75 0.47 -13.40
C MET A 40 7.94 0.46 -14.92
N PHE A 41 7.82 -0.71 -15.54
CA PHE A 41 7.89 -0.84 -17.00
C PHE A 41 6.77 -0.07 -17.71
N VAL A 42 5.53 -0.20 -17.22
CA VAL A 42 4.39 0.54 -17.77
C VAL A 42 4.59 2.04 -17.60
N MET A 43 5.04 2.51 -16.43
CA MET A 43 5.33 3.92 -16.18
C MET A 43 6.41 4.45 -17.13
N ALA A 44 7.47 3.69 -17.34
CA ALA A 44 8.58 4.03 -18.23
C ALA A 44 8.15 4.04 -19.72
N SER A 45 7.32 3.08 -20.13
CA SER A 45 6.91 2.91 -21.53
C SER A 45 5.87 3.93 -21.97
N THR A 46 5.08 4.46 -21.03
CA THR A 46 3.97 5.40 -21.32
C THR A 46 4.35 6.86 -21.13
N GLY A 47 5.58 7.16 -20.70
CA GLY A 47 6.03 8.53 -20.37
C GLY A 47 5.46 9.07 -19.05
N ALA A 48 4.66 8.29 -18.33
CA ALA A 48 4.12 8.71 -17.03
C ALA A 48 5.23 8.90 -15.98
N GLY A 49 6.31 8.11 -16.05
CA GLY A 49 7.49 8.25 -15.19
C GLY A 49 8.18 9.59 -15.38
N ASP A 50 8.42 10.00 -16.61
CA ASP A 50 9.02 11.30 -16.96
C ASP A 50 8.15 12.48 -16.47
N ALA A 51 6.83 12.40 -16.68
CA ALA A 51 5.90 13.43 -16.20
C ALA A 51 5.94 13.59 -14.68
N LEU A 52 5.98 12.48 -13.92
CA LEU A 52 6.11 12.53 -12.46
C LEU A 52 7.47 13.05 -12.01
N GLN A 53 8.56 12.72 -12.71
CA GLN A 53 9.88 13.29 -12.42
C GLN A 53 9.90 14.82 -12.61
N ARG A 54 9.36 15.31 -13.75
CA ARG A 54 9.25 16.76 -14.00
C ARG A 54 8.41 17.45 -12.94
N TYR A 55 7.30 16.83 -12.54
CA TYR A 55 6.47 17.36 -11.47
C TYR A 55 7.23 17.40 -10.12
N ALA A 56 7.98 16.35 -9.78
CA ALA A 56 8.79 16.31 -8.57
C ALA A 56 9.85 17.41 -8.54
N VAL A 57 10.52 17.68 -9.66
CA VAL A 57 11.49 18.78 -9.79
C VAL A 57 10.78 20.14 -9.62
N LEU A 58 9.62 20.32 -10.25
CA LEU A 58 8.82 21.55 -10.12
C LEU A 58 8.37 21.78 -8.68
N ALA A 59 7.93 20.72 -7.98
CA ALA A 59 7.49 20.78 -6.58
C ALA A 59 8.62 21.10 -5.58
N GLN A 60 9.88 20.87 -5.95
CA GLN A 60 11.06 21.21 -5.15
C GLN A 60 11.54 22.65 -5.39
N SER A 61 10.98 23.36 -6.38
CA SER A 61 11.31 24.79 -6.60
C SER A 61 10.78 25.64 -5.43
N GLU A 62 11.46 26.76 -5.16
CA GLU A 62 11.08 27.67 -4.06
C GLU A 62 9.69 28.31 -4.24
N GLN A 63 9.17 28.28 -5.46
CA GLN A 63 7.83 28.80 -5.78
C GLN A 63 6.83 27.67 -5.86
N MET A 64 5.67 27.84 -5.21
CA MET A 64 4.57 26.89 -5.37
C MET A 64 4.15 26.78 -6.84
N PRO A 65 4.07 25.54 -7.40
CA PRO A 65 3.63 25.36 -8.78
C PRO A 65 2.24 25.93 -9.02
N THR A 66 2.06 26.65 -10.11
CA THR A 66 0.74 27.10 -10.52
C THR A 66 -0.09 25.91 -11.05
N MET A 67 -1.42 26.02 -10.98
CA MET A 67 -2.31 24.99 -11.50
C MET A 67 -2.07 24.74 -13.01
N GLU A 68 -1.75 25.78 -13.76
CA GLU A 68 -1.43 25.69 -15.19
C GLU A 68 -0.15 24.86 -15.44
N GLN A 69 0.90 25.09 -14.65
CA GLN A 69 2.14 24.32 -14.71
C GLN A 69 1.90 22.84 -14.36
N VAL A 70 1.13 22.57 -13.31
CA VAL A 70 0.76 21.19 -12.92
C VAL A 70 -0.03 20.52 -14.04
N GLN A 71 -1.01 21.22 -14.61
CA GLN A 71 -1.86 20.67 -15.66
C GLN A 71 -1.09 20.45 -16.97
N SER A 72 -0.15 21.33 -17.32
CA SER A 72 0.69 21.18 -18.52
C SER A 72 1.60 19.95 -18.45
N ILE A 73 2.08 19.56 -17.26
CA ILE A 73 2.95 18.40 -17.04
C ILE A 73 2.13 17.12 -16.87
N LEU A 74 1.16 17.13 -15.95
CA LEU A 74 0.41 15.92 -15.59
C LEU A 74 -0.79 15.64 -16.50
N GLY A 75 -1.40 16.68 -17.10
CA GLY A 75 -2.58 16.53 -17.94
C GLY A 75 -2.40 15.51 -19.07
N PRO A 76 -1.35 15.63 -19.91
CA PRO A 76 -1.07 14.64 -20.97
C PRO A 76 -0.76 13.24 -20.44
N ALA A 77 -0.23 13.11 -19.22
CA ALA A 77 0.13 11.83 -18.60
C ALA A 77 -1.03 11.15 -17.85
N MET A 78 -2.14 11.86 -17.60
CA MET A 78 -3.28 11.34 -16.82
C MET A 78 -3.84 10.01 -17.32
N PRO A 79 -4.05 9.78 -18.64
CA PRO A 79 -4.52 8.48 -19.13
C PRO A 79 -3.53 7.35 -18.81
N SER A 80 -2.24 7.59 -18.96
CA SER A 80 -1.18 6.62 -18.67
C SER A 80 -1.05 6.33 -17.19
N LEU A 81 -1.18 7.34 -16.33
CA LEU A 81 -1.21 7.20 -14.88
C LEU A 81 -2.42 6.37 -14.43
N PHE A 82 -3.59 6.64 -15.00
CA PHE A 82 -4.81 5.87 -14.72
C PHE A 82 -4.68 4.41 -15.16
N PHE A 83 -4.14 4.16 -16.35
CA PHE A 83 -3.88 2.81 -16.85
C PHE A 83 -2.89 2.05 -15.97
N SER A 84 -1.79 2.70 -15.58
CA SER A 84 -0.80 2.12 -14.65
C SER A 84 -1.41 1.79 -13.30
N PHE A 85 -2.29 2.67 -12.78
CA PHE A 85 -3.04 2.41 -11.55
C PHE A 85 -3.95 1.18 -11.68
N LEU A 86 -4.70 1.04 -12.77
CA LEU A 86 -5.58 -0.11 -12.98
C LEU A 86 -4.79 -1.43 -13.05
N ILE A 87 -3.69 -1.47 -13.79
CA ILE A 87 -2.82 -2.66 -13.87
C ILE A 87 -2.30 -3.00 -12.47
N SER A 88 -1.78 -2.00 -11.75
CA SER A 88 -1.27 -2.20 -10.40
C SER A 88 -2.36 -2.70 -9.44
N ALA A 89 -3.57 -2.16 -9.51
CA ALA A 89 -4.70 -2.58 -8.70
C ALA A 89 -5.09 -4.04 -8.97
N ILE A 90 -5.14 -4.45 -10.25
CA ILE A 90 -5.44 -5.83 -10.65
C ILE A 90 -4.36 -6.78 -10.10
N LEU A 91 -3.09 -6.50 -10.36
CA LEU A 91 -1.97 -7.35 -9.92
C LEU A 91 -1.89 -7.41 -8.39
N SER A 92 -2.10 -6.28 -7.72
CA SER A 92 -2.15 -6.24 -6.25
C SER A 92 -3.32 -7.02 -5.67
N ALA A 93 -4.47 -7.10 -6.37
CA ALA A 93 -5.60 -7.91 -5.94
C ALA A 93 -5.26 -9.40 -5.90
N PHE A 94 -4.51 -9.91 -6.88
CA PHE A 94 -4.02 -11.29 -6.87
C PHE A 94 -3.07 -11.56 -5.71
N LEU A 95 -2.10 -10.67 -5.48
CA LEU A 95 -1.16 -10.79 -4.36
C LEU A 95 -1.87 -10.73 -3.01
N THR A 96 -2.80 -9.80 -2.86
CA THR A 96 -3.55 -9.65 -1.61
C THR A 96 -4.48 -10.85 -1.37
N GLY A 97 -5.14 -11.36 -2.42
CA GLY A 97 -5.95 -12.57 -2.36
C GLY A 97 -5.13 -13.78 -1.90
N MET A 98 -3.94 -13.97 -2.46
CA MET A 98 -2.98 -14.99 -2.02
C MET A 98 -2.62 -14.85 -0.53
N ALA A 99 -2.25 -13.62 -0.10
CA ALA A 99 -1.89 -13.36 1.29
C ALA A 99 -3.06 -13.58 2.26
N LEU A 100 -4.26 -13.13 1.91
CA LEU A 100 -5.44 -13.27 2.75
C LEU A 100 -5.89 -14.74 2.87
N ARG A 101 -5.85 -15.53 1.77
CA ARG A 101 -6.12 -16.96 1.86
C ARG A 101 -5.14 -17.65 2.81
N LYS A 102 -3.85 -17.31 2.70
CA LYS A 102 -2.84 -17.93 3.55
C LYS A 102 -2.98 -17.51 5.01
N THR A 103 -3.16 -16.23 5.29
CA THR A 103 -3.21 -15.70 6.66
C THR A 103 -4.52 -16.01 7.39
N LEU A 104 -5.65 -16.14 6.65
CA LEU A 104 -6.97 -16.37 7.25
C LEU A 104 -7.37 -17.86 7.26
N HIS A 105 -6.96 -18.64 6.26
CA HIS A 105 -7.43 -20.01 6.06
C HIS A 105 -6.30 -21.04 5.95
N ASP A 106 -5.04 -20.62 6.01
CA ASP A 106 -3.85 -21.46 5.79
C ASP A 106 -3.90 -22.28 4.49
N ARG A 107 -4.49 -21.72 3.43
CA ARG A 107 -4.64 -22.38 2.13
C ARG A 107 -3.74 -21.72 1.09
N GLU A 108 -3.09 -22.57 0.30
CA GLU A 108 -2.35 -22.18 -0.90
C GLU A 108 -2.98 -22.91 -2.08
N GLU A 109 -3.70 -22.17 -2.93
CA GLU A 109 -4.38 -22.70 -4.12
C GLU A 109 -3.88 -21.96 -5.36
N GLY A 110 -3.89 -22.66 -6.50
CA GLY A 110 -3.47 -22.10 -7.78
C GLY A 110 -1.97 -22.17 -8.06
N PHE A 111 -1.54 -21.50 -9.15
CA PHE A 111 -0.15 -21.48 -9.57
C PHE A 111 0.66 -20.53 -8.66
N TRP A 112 1.62 -21.06 -7.91
CA TRP A 112 2.41 -20.33 -6.91
C TRP A 112 1.57 -19.63 -5.82
N GLY A 113 0.34 -20.11 -5.58
CA GLY A 113 -0.61 -19.48 -4.65
C GLY A 113 -1.46 -18.37 -5.30
N LEU A 114 -1.22 -18.05 -6.58
CA LEU A 114 -2.05 -17.12 -7.34
C LEU A 114 -3.23 -17.86 -7.96
N GLN A 115 -4.41 -17.33 -7.76
CA GLN A 115 -5.65 -17.86 -8.32
C GLN A 115 -6.54 -16.71 -8.77
N ALA A 116 -7.18 -16.86 -9.92
CA ALA A 116 -8.26 -15.98 -10.34
C ALA A 116 -9.58 -16.53 -9.79
N GLY A 117 -10.08 -15.92 -8.73
CA GLY A 117 -11.28 -16.40 -8.06
C GLY A 117 -12.18 -15.27 -7.54
N PRO A 118 -13.28 -15.62 -6.89
CA PRO A 118 -14.22 -14.64 -6.37
C PRO A 118 -13.61 -13.74 -5.26
N ILE A 119 -12.57 -14.20 -4.57
CA ILE A 119 -11.87 -13.41 -3.54
C ILE A 119 -11.12 -12.26 -4.19
N GLU A 120 -10.36 -12.52 -5.24
CA GLU A 120 -9.57 -11.52 -5.98
C GLU A 120 -10.48 -10.51 -6.66
N GLY A 121 -11.55 -10.97 -7.31
CA GLY A 121 -12.56 -10.10 -7.93
C GLY A 121 -13.23 -9.17 -6.91
N ARG A 122 -13.63 -9.71 -5.75
CA ARG A 122 -14.22 -8.91 -4.67
C ARG A 122 -13.22 -7.93 -4.08
N PHE A 123 -11.97 -8.37 -3.87
CA PHE A 123 -10.92 -7.49 -3.36
C PHE A 123 -10.62 -6.35 -4.34
N LEU A 124 -10.57 -6.61 -5.64
CA LEU A 124 -10.41 -5.58 -6.66
C LEU A 124 -11.57 -4.57 -6.60
N LEU A 125 -12.82 -5.05 -6.60
CA LEU A 125 -13.99 -4.18 -6.47
C LEU A 125 -13.99 -3.38 -5.17
N ALA A 126 -13.63 -4.02 -4.06
CA ALA A 126 -13.52 -3.35 -2.76
C ALA A 126 -12.41 -2.29 -2.77
N THR A 127 -11.28 -2.55 -3.42
CA THR A 127 -10.19 -1.58 -3.58
C THR A 127 -10.63 -0.39 -4.42
N LEU A 128 -11.30 -0.61 -5.55
CA LEU A 128 -11.85 0.48 -6.37
C LEU A 128 -12.88 1.29 -5.61
N ALA A 129 -13.79 0.63 -4.88
CA ALA A 129 -14.77 1.30 -4.03
C ALA A 129 -14.10 2.08 -2.89
N PHE A 130 -13.08 1.51 -2.24
CA PHE A 130 -12.28 2.18 -1.22
C PHE A 130 -11.60 3.44 -1.77
N VAL A 131 -10.95 3.35 -2.93
CA VAL A 131 -10.31 4.49 -3.59
C VAL A 131 -11.34 5.57 -3.92
N ALA A 132 -12.50 5.19 -4.47
CA ALA A 132 -13.56 6.14 -4.78
C ALA A 132 -14.06 6.85 -3.50
N VAL A 133 -14.32 6.12 -2.44
CA VAL A 133 -14.80 6.67 -1.15
C VAL A 133 -13.75 7.60 -0.52
N ILE A 134 -12.47 7.20 -0.51
CA ILE A 134 -11.39 8.04 0.02
C ILE A 134 -11.20 9.29 -0.84
N SER A 135 -11.29 9.18 -2.17
CA SER A 135 -11.16 10.33 -3.08
C SER A 135 -12.28 11.34 -2.87
N VAL A 136 -13.53 10.88 -2.74
CA VAL A 136 -14.67 11.77 -2.42
C VAL A 136 -14.48 12.42 -1.05
N ALA A 137 -14.10 11.66 -0.03
CA ALA A 137 -13.83 12.20 1.30
C ALA A 137 -12.71 13.25 1.27
N ALA A 138 -11.59 12.97 0.58
CA ALA A 138 -10.47 13.89 0.43
C ALA A 138 -10.88 15.17 -0.30
N PHE A 139 -11.68 15.05 -1.37
CA PHE A 139 -12.21 16.18 -2.11
C PHE A 139 -13.09 17.08 -1.22
N VAL A 140 -14.06 16.49 -0.51
CA VAL A 140 -14.97 17.23 0.38
C VAL A 140 -14.19 17.91 1.50
N ILE A 141 -13.30 17.19 2.16
CA ILE A 141 -12.47 17.73 3.25
C ILE A 141 -11.55 18.82 2.71
N GLY A 142 -10.89 18.62 1.58
CA GLY A 142 -10.02 19.61 0.93
C GLY A 142 -10.79 20.87 0.52
N PHE A 143 -11.99 20.72 -0.03
CA PHE A 143 -12.86 21.83 -0.39
C PHE A 143 -13.26 22.68 0.85
N ILE A 144 -13.70 22.01 1.93
CA ILE A 144 -14.04 22.69 3.19
C ILE A 144 -12.82 23.41 3.78
N THR A 145 -11.67 22.75 3.78
CA THR A 145 -10.40 23.32 4.27
C THR A 145 -10.00 24.55 3.46
N SER A 146 -10.14 24.48 2.15
CA SER A 146 -9.86 25.62 1.24
C SER A 146 -10.78 26.81 1.57
N LEU A 147 -12.07 26.59 1.75
CA LEU A 147 -13.02 27.65 2.15
C LEU A 147 -12.65 28.29 3.49
N ILE A 148 -12.25 27.50 4.47
CA ILE A 148 -11.83 28.02 5.78
C ILE A 148 -10.55 28.86 5.64
N ALA A 149 -9.60 28.42 4.81
CA ALA A 149 -8.33 29.12 4.59
C ALA A 149 -8.54 30.52 3.96
N THR A 150 -9.61 30.72 3.18
CA THR A 150 -9.92 32.05 2.62
C THR A 150 -10.38 33.05 3.67
N ILE A 151 -10.89 32.58 4.82
CA ILE A 151 -11.38 33.46 5.89
C ILE A 151 -10.22 33.96 6.73
N HIS A 152 -9.32 33.07 7.15
CA HIS A 152 -8.16 33.42 7.97
C HIS A 152 -7.07 32.37 7.90
N MET A 153 -5.83 32.77 7.67
CA MET A 153 -4.67 31.86 7.48
C MET A 153 -4.45 30.91 8.65
N ALA A 154 -4.57 31.37 9.90
CA ALA A 154 -4.42 30.52 11.08
C ALA A 154 -5.53 29.46 11.19
N LEU A 155 -6.77 29.82 10.84
CA LEU A 155 -7.88 28.87 10.78
C LEU A 155 -7.68 27.84 9.67
N GLY A 156 -7.11 28.26 8.52
CA GLY A 156 -6.70 27.36 7.44
C GLY A 156 -5.69 26.31 7.90
N SER A 157 -4.66 26.73 8.64
CA SER A 157 -3.65 25.80 9.19
C SER A 157 -4.27 24.78 10.17
N LEU A 158 -5.15 25.21 11.05
CA LEU A 158 -5.87 24.31 11.95
C LEU A 158 -6.80 23.35 11.19
N ALA A 159 -7.47 23.85 10.15
CA ALA A 159 -8.33 23.01 9.30
C ALA A 159 -7.53 21.94 8.54
N ILE A 160 -6.30 22.25 8.10
CA ILE A 160 -5.38 21.27 7.48
C ILE A 160 -5.04 20.17 8.49
N LEU A 161 -4.64 20.51 9.72
CA LEU A 161 -4.33 19.53 10.76
C LEU A 161 -5.55 18.65 11.10
N ALA A 162 -6.72 19.25 11.24
CA ALA A 162 -7.97 18.54 11.47
C ALA A 162 -8.31 17.59 10.30
N SER A 163 -8.05 18.03 9.05
CA SER A 163 -8.26 17.23 7.84
C SER A 163 -7.35 16.00 7.79
N ILE A 164 -6.06 16.16 8.15
CA ILE A 164 -5.12 15.04 8.27
C ILE A 164 -5.64 14.04 9.33
N GLY A 165 -6.04 14.52 10.49
CA GLY A 165 -6.60 13.66 11.55
C GLY A 165 -7.86 12.91 11.09
N ALA A 166 -8.76 13.60 10.39
CA ALA A 166 -9.99 13.01 9.84
C ALA A 166 -9.68 11.92 8.79
N MET A 167 -8.72 12.16 7.89
CA MET A 167 -8.31 11.19 6.88
C MET A 167 -7.64 9.97 7.51
N ILE A 168 -6.77 10.15 8.51
CA ILE A 168 -6.18 9.03 9.26
C ILE A 168 -7.28 8.21 9.95
N TRP A 169 -8.21 8.88 10.64
CA TRP A 169 -9.32 8.21 11.31
C TRP A 169 -10.16 7.40 10.33
N PHE A 170 -10.52 7.99 9.20
CA PHE A 170 -11.35 7.36 8.18
C PHE A 170 -10.62 6.19 7.50
N GLY A 171 -9.34 6.38 7.14
CA GLY A 171 -8.50 5.35 6.56
C GLY A 171 -8.34 4.14 7.49
N LEU A 172 -8.11 4.36 8.79
CA LEU A 172 -8.01 3.27 9.77
C LEU A 172 -9.34 2.53 9.96
N ARG A 173 -10.48 3.24 9.93
CA ARG A 173 -11.80 2.61 10.01
C ARG A 173 -12.09 1.69 8.84
N LEU A 174 -11.54 2.00 7.67
CA LEU A 174 -11.69 1.20 6.46
C LEU A 174 -10.53 0.20 6.23
N SER A 175 -9.46 0.23 7.04
CA SER A 175 -8.25 -0.57 6.81
C SER A 175 -8.46 -2.09 6.75
N GLN A 176 -9.55 -2.57 7.36
CA GLN A 176 -9.88 -4.00 7.44
C GLN A 176 -10.74 -4.50 6.27
N PHE A 177 -11.05 -3.66 5.27
CA PHE A 177 -11.97 -4.02 4.19
C PHE A 177 -11.58 -5.31 3.45
N GLY A 178 -10.28 -5.53 3.22
CA GLY A 178 -9.77 -6.74 2.56
C GLY A 178 -10.03 -8.00 3.37
N VAL A 179 -9.68 -7.99 4.66
CA VAL A 179 -9.93 -9.11 5.60
C VAL A 179 -11.43 -9.38 5.71
N MET A 180 -12.22 -8.33 5.93
CA MET A 180 -13.67 -8.45 6.07
C MET A 180 -14.34 -8.91 4.78
N GLY A 181 -13.83 -8.48 3.62
CA GLY A 181 -14.31 -8.92 2.31
C GLY A 181 -14.14 -10.42 2.08
N VAL A 182 -12.99 -10.96 2.47
CA VAL A 182 -12.72 -12.42 2.37
C VAL A 182 -13.61 -13.20 3.33
N VAL A 183 -13.71 -12.75 4.57
CA VAL A 183 -14.42 -13.47 5.65
C VAL A 183 -15.94 -13.44 5.45
N THR A 184 -16.50 -12.29 5.05
CA THR A 184 -17.96 -12.13 4.93
C THR A 184 -18.50 -12.43 3.53
N GLY A 185 -17.62 -12.52 2.54
CA GLY A 185 -18.00 -12.69 1.14
C GLY A 185 -18.65 -11.45 0.51
N LYS A 186 -18.55 -10.26 1.16
CA LYS A 186 -19.07 -8.97 0.70
C LYS A 186 -17.91 -8.04 0.30
N LEU A 187 -18.18 -6.75 0.04
CA LEU A 187 -17.13 -5.75 -0.22
C LEU A 187 -16.28 -5.42 1.00
N GLY A 188 -16.79 -5.71 2.21
CA GLY A 188 -16.04 -5.57 3.46
C GLY A 188 -15.89 -4.15 4.00
N LEU A 189 -16.32 -3.10 3.29
CA LEU A 189 -16.15 -1.71 3.73
C LEU A 189 -16.97 -1.38 4.98
N ARG A 190 -18.26 -1.72 4.98
CA ARG A 190 -19.15 -1.53 6.13
C ARG A 190 -18.70 -2.39 7.31
N GLU A 191 -18.42 -3.63 7.05
CA GLU A 191 -17.96 -4.62 8.03
C GLU A 191 -16.62 -4.19 8.66
N SER A 192 -15.73 -3.58 7.87
CA SER A 192 -14.49 -2.97 8.37
C SER A 192 -14.78 -1.87 9.38
N PHE A 193 -15.73 -1.00 9.05
CA PHE A 193 -16.12 0.08 9.94
C PHE A 193 -16.70 -0.43 11.26
N GLU A 194 -17.52 -1.47 11.21
CA GLU A 194 -18.09 -2.14 12.39
C GLU A 194 -17.00 -2.86 13.23
N GLN A 195 -16.09 -3.60 12.57
CA GLN A 195 -14.99 -4.33 13.23
C GLN A 195 -14.02 -3.44 13.98
N THR A 196 -13.74 -2.26 13.45
CA THR A 196 -12.82 -1.28 14.07
C THR A 196 -13.48 -0.41 15.13
N ASN A 197 -14.81 -0.54 15.31
CA ASN A 197 -15.54 0.24 16.32
C ASN A 197 -15.08 -0.10 17.74
N GLY A 198 -14.82 0.94 18.55
CA GLY A 198 -14.30 0.79 19.91
C GLY A 198 -12.83 0.30 20.01
N LYS A 199 -12.18 -0.01 18.87
CA LYS A 199 -10.80 -0.53 18.84
C LYS A 199 -9.82 0.40 18.10
N PHE A 200 -10.25 1.63 17.75
CA PHE A 200 -9.46 2.58 16.95
C PHE A 200 -8.02 2.71 17.42
N TRP A 201 -7.79 3.02 18.70
CA TRP A 201 -6.44 3.25 19.23
C TRP A 201 -5.53 2.03 19.15
N ARG A 202 -6.10 0.82 19.17
CA ARG A 202 -5.31 -0.42 19.00
C ARG A 202 -4.86 -0.63 17.57
N TYR A 203 -5.76 -0.40 16.60
CA TYR A 203 -5.39 -0.42 15.20
C TYR A 203 -4.40 0.70 14.88
N PHE A 204 -4.66 1.90 15.38
CA PHE A 204 -3.75 3.03 15.22
C PHE A 204 -2.35 2.70 15.75
N GLY A 205 -2.23 2.16 16.97
CA GLY A 205 -0.96 1.77 17.56
C GLY A 205 -0.25 0.66 16.78
N ALA A 206 -0.99 -0.36 16.30
CA ALA A 206 -0.41 -1.44 15.51
C ALA A 206 0.12 -0.93 14.15
N TYR A 207 -0.68 -0.15 13.43
CA TYR A 207 -0.27 0.42 12.15
C TYR A 207 0.84 1.46 12.29
N LEU A 208 0.80 2.29 13.34
CA LEU A 208 1.86 3.27 13.61
C LEU A 208 3.19 2.58 13.91
N LEU A 209 3.17 1.54 14.76
CA LEU A 209 4.37 0.76 15.05
C LEU A 209 4.93 0.10 13.78
N TRP A 210 4.05 -0.52 12.97
CA TRP A 210 4.44 -1.11 11.70
C TRP A 210 5.00 -0.06 10.73
N LEU A 211 4.37 1.11 10.63
CA LEU A 211 4.83 2.21 9.79
C LEU A 211 6.24 2.68 10.20
N VAL A 212 6.53 2.80 11.49
CA VAL A 212 7.88 3.14 11.97
C VAL A 212 8.90 2.09 11.51
N ILE A 213 8.57 0.79 11.64
CA ILE A 213 9.42 -0.30 11.15
C ILE A 213 9.64 -0.19 9.64
N VAL A 214 8.57 0.05 8.87
CA VAL A 214 8.62 0.22 7.41
C VAL A 214 9.48 1.41 7.00
N ILE A 215 9.37 2.55 7.69
CA ILE A 215 10.19 3.74 7.41
C ILE A 215 11.66 3.43 7.65
N ILE A 216 12.02 2.86 8.79
CA ILE A 216 13.43 2.57 9.14
C ILE A 216 14.01 1.56 8.15
N LEU A 217 13.39 0.40 8.02
CA LEU A 217 13.89 -0.67 7.14
C LEU A 217 13.80 -0.28 5.66
N GLY A 218 12.73 0.42 5.27
CA GLY A 218 12.53 0.89 3.90
C GLY A 218 13.62 1.88 3.48
N THR A 219 13.98 2.84 4.35
CA THR A 219 15.07 3.79 4.08
C THR A 219 16.41 3.09 3.92
N ILE A 220 16.71 2.11 4.79
CA ILE A 220 17.95 1.32 4.70
C ILE A 220 17.99 0.55 3.39
N VAL A 221 16.93 -0.18 3.06
CA VAL A 221 16.86 -1.00 1.86
C VAL A 221 16.88 -0.15 0.59
N GLN A 222 16.16 0.96 0.57
CA GLN A 222 16.19 1.88 -0.55
C GLN A 222 17.60 2.45 -0.76
N GLY A 223 18.28 2.83 0.30
CA GLY A 223 19.67 3.27 0.24
C GLY A 223 20.58 2.20 -0.35
N LEU A 224 20.49 0.95 0.14
CA LEU A 224 21.28 -0.17 -0.36
C LEU A 224 20.95 -0.49 -1.84
N ALA A 225 19.67 -0.46 -2.22
CA ALA A 225 19.25 -0.69 -3.60
C ALA A 225 19.78 0.40 -4.54
N THR A 226 19.75 1.66 -4.10
CA THR A 226 20.28 2.80 -4.86
C THR A 226 21.81 2.70 -5.01
N ILE A 227 22.53 2.41 -3.94
CA ILE A 227 24.00 2.24 -3.96
C ILE A 227 24.36 1.07 -4.88
N GLY A 228 23.66 -0.06 -4.79
CA GLY A 228 23.89 -1.22 -5.66
C GLY A 228 23.64 -0.89 -7.14
N ALA A 229 22.57 -0.18 -7.46
CA ALA A 229 22.27 0.27 -8.82
C ALA A 229 23.33 1.24 -9.36
N LEU A 230 23.80 2.17 -8.53
CA LEU A 230 24.91 3.08 -8.87
C LEU A 230 26.21 2.34 -9.15
N ALA A 231 26.54 1.31 -8.36
CA ALA A 231 27.71 0.45 -8.57
C ALA A 231 27.61 -0.33 -9.89
N LEU A 232 26.38 -0.59 -10.37
CA LEU A 232 26.09 -1.18 -11.68
C LEU A 232 25.98 -0.15 -12.82
N GLY A 233 26.41 1.09 -12.58
CA GLY A 233 26.43 2.17 -13.59
C GLY A 233 25.06 2.83 -13.87
N THR A 234 24.05 2.56 -13.04
CA THR A 234 22.69 3.11 -13.23
C THR A 234 22.40 4.21 -12.21
N LYS A 235 22.01 5.38 -12.67
CA LYS A 235 21.57 6.47 -11.81
C LYS A 235 20.09 6.32 -11.47
N ILE A 236 19.79 6.16 -10.18
CA ILE A 236 18.43 6.15 -9.67
C ILE A 236 18.13 7.55 -9.13
N GLY A 237 17.44 8.36 -9.92
CA GLY A 237 17.07 9.73 -9.54
C GLY A 237 15.87 9.77 -8.58
N SER A 238 14.68 9.95 -9.15
CA SER A 238 13.40 10.05 -8.40
C SER A 238 12.82 8.70 -7.94
N GLY A 239 13.51 7.58 -8.17
CA GLY A 239 12.99 6.23 -7.91
C GLY A 239 12.03 5.71 -9.00
N LEU A 240 11.87 6.46 -10.10
CA LEU A 240 11.11 6.06 -11.28
C LEU A 240 12.00 6.16 -12.53
N PRO A 241 11.95 5.18 -13.47
CA PRO A 241 12.64 5.27 -14.74
C PRO A 241 11.94 6.29 -15.66
N ALA A 242 12.70 7.14 -16.34
CA ALA A 242 12.13 8.13 -17.25
C ALA A 242 11.60 7.48 -18.54
N ASN A 243 12.25 6.40 -19.00
CA ASN A 243 11.89 5.69 -20.22
C ASN A 243 12.26 4.20 -20.15
N ALA A 244 11.76 3.43 -21.14
CA ALA A 244 11.99 1.99 -21.21
C ALA A 244 13.45 1.58 -21.38
N GLN A 245 14.29 2.40 -22.02
CA GLN A 245 15.72 2.12 -22.21
C GLN A 245 16.47 2.23 -20.87
N GLU A 246 16.14 3.24 -20.08
CA GLU A 246 16.68 3.40 -18.73
C GLU A 246 16.27 2.23 -17.84
N PHE A 247 14.99 1.84 -17.89
CA PHE A 247 14.47 0.70 -17.13
C PHE A 247 15.16 -0.63 -17.50
N ALA A 248 15.56 -0.82 -18.75
CA ALA A 248 16.18 -2.05 -19.23
C ALA A 248 17.65 -2.25 -18.75
N THR A 249 18.16 -1.40 -17.87
CA THR A 249 19.51 -1.54 -17.33
C THR A 249 19.59 -2.53 -16.18
N VAL A 250 20.76 -3.17 -16.00
CA VAL A 250 21.01 -4.13 -14.91
C VAL A 250 20.81 -3.49 -13.54
N GLY A 251 21.17 -2.23 -13.37
CA GLY A 251 20.99 -1.51 -12.11
C GLY A 251 19.53 -1.28 -11.76
N TRP A 252 18.67 -0.98 -12.75
CA TRP A 252 17.21 -0.92 -12.52
C TRP A 252 16.63 -2.28 -12.18
N ALA A 253 17.06 -3.37 -12.85
CA ALA A 253 16.61 -4.72 -12.53
C ALA A 253 16.97 -5.10 -11.08
N PHE A 254 18.21 -4.78 -10.64
CA PHE A 254 18.64 -4.98 -9.26
C PHE A 254 17.82 -4.15 -8.27
N TYR A 255 17.63 -2.87 -8.55
CA TYR A 255 16.83 -1.96 -7.70
C TYR A 255 15.39 -2.47 -7.53
N VAL A 256 14.73 -2.79 -8.64
CA VAL A 256 13.33 -3.25 -8.63
C VAL A 256 13.18 -4.59 -7.91
N LEU A 257 14.12 -5.50 -8.11
CA LEU A 257 14.12 -6.79 -7.42
C LEU A 257 14.21 -6.60 -5.89
N LEU A 258 15.24 -5.91 -5.43
CA LEU A 258 15.50 -5.75 -4.01
C LEU A 258 14.40 -4.91 -3.34
N TYR A 259 14.11 -3.74 -3.88
CA TYR A 259 13.11 -2.83 -3.33
C TYR A 259 11.69 -3.40 -3.42
N GLY A 260 11.35 -4.05 -4.55
CA GLY A 260 10.06 -4.69 -4.76
C GLY A 260 9.81 -5.87 -3.82
N MET A 261 10.83 -6.70 -3.54
CA MET A 261 10.72 -7.79 -2.57
C MET A 261 10.43 -7.26 -1.16
N VAL A 262 11.15 -6.23 -0.73
CA VAL A 262 10.99 -5.66 0.61
C VAL A 262 9.65 -4.92 0.73
N THR A 263 9.25 -4.18 -0.30
CA THR A 263 7.92 -3.56 -0.36
C THR A 263 6.80 -4.61 -0.27
N GLY A 264 6.99 -5.78 -0.91
CA GLY A 264 6.09 -6.91 -0.76
C GLY A 264 5.95 -7.37 0.69
N VAL A 265 7.07 -7.57 1.40
CA VAL A 265 7.04 -7.94 2.83
C VAL A 265 6.34 -6.87 3.66
N PHE A 266 6.55 -5.59 3.37
CA PHE A 266 5.87 -4.50 4.07
C PHE A 266 4.35 -4.53 3.85
N ASN A 267 3.91 -4.75 2.62
CA ASN A 267 2.48 -4.89 2.30
C ASN A 267 1.87 -6.11 3.00
N LEU A 268 2.61 -7.24 3.04
CA LEU A 268 2.18 -8.43 3.78
C LEU A 268 2.00 -8.13 5.28
N GLY A 269 2.87 -7.32 5.87
CA GLY A 269 2.75 -6.89 7.27
C GLY A 269 1.46 -6.13 7.56
N PHE A 270 1.04 -5.22 6.68
CA PHE A 270 -0.26 -4.54 6.81
C PHE A 270 -1.43 -5.53 6.80
N LEU A 271 -1.38 -6.56 5.95
CA LEU A 271 -2.41 -7.60 5.88
C LEU A 271 -2.39 -8.51 7.11
N CYS A 272 -1.20 -8.86 7.62
CA CYS A 272 -1.03 -9.66 8.83
C CYS A 272 -1.63 -8.98 10.06
N ILE A 273 -1.51 -7.67 10.21
CA ILE A 273 -2.15 -6.90 11.31
C ILE A 273 -3.67 -7.14 11.29
N GLY A 274 -4.28 -7.04 10.12
CA GLY A 274 -5.71 -7.25 9.95
C GLY A 274 -6.15 -8.68 10.26
N ALA A 275 -5.45 -9.66 9.72
CA ALA A 275 -5.72 -11.07 9.96
C ALA A 275 -5.54 -11.43 11.44
N TYR A 276 -4.48 -10.97 12.08
CA TYR A 276 -4.23 -11.16 13.51
C TYR A 276 -5.36 -10.59 14.37
N ALA A 277 -5.74 -9.33 14.13
CA ALA A 277 -6.83 -8.67 14.87
C ALA A 277 -8.18 -9.40 14.68
N TRP A 278 -8.42 -9.97 13.51
CA TRP A 278 -9.60 -10.78 13.24
C TRP A 278 -9.61 -12.07 14.05
N HIS A 279 -8.54 -12.87 14.01
CA HIS A 279 -8.43 -14.11 14.77
C HIS A 279 -8.59 -13.88 16.27
N GLN A 280 -7.95 -12.85 16.81
CA GLN A 280 -8.07 -12.49 18.24
C GLN A 280 -9.48 -12.07 18.64
N SER A 281 -10.21 -11.37 17.76
CA SER A 281 -11.57 -10.91 18.06
C SER A 281 -12.59 -12.05 18.15
N ARG A 282 -12.33 -13.20 17.49
CA ARG A 282 -13.14 -14.41 17.54
C ARG A 282 -12.79 -15.34 18.70
N GLY A 283 -11.65 -15.14 19.32
CA GLY A 283 -11.10 -16.06 20.30
C GLY A 283 -10.47 -17.30 19.66
N ASP A 284 -10.35 -17.32 18.35
CA ASP A 284 -9.59 -18.32 17.60
C ASP A 284 -8.11 -18.06 17.90
N LEU A 285 -7.46 -19.02 18.51
CA LEU A 285 -5.99 -18.99 18.62
C LEU A 285 -5.40 -18.98 17.20
N PRO A 286 -4.22 -18.35 17.01
CA PRO A 286 -3.50 -18.54 15.76
C PRO A 286 -3.42 -20.04 15.47
N PRO A 287 -3.46 -20.46 14.18
CA PRO A 287 -3.47 -21.87 13.82
C PRO A 287 -2.41 -22.61 14.65
N PRO A 288 -2.75 -23.79 15.20
CA PRO A 288 -1.88 -24.49 16.13
C PRO A 288 -0.49 -24.60 15.52
N LYS A 289 0.54 -24.41 16.36
CA LYS A 289 1.90 -24.72 15.97
C LYS A 289 1.85 -26.10 15.36
N SER A 290 2.09 -26.21 14.05
CA SER A 290 2.39 -27.51 13.48
C SER A 290 3.66 -27.97 14.19
N ASP A 291 3.51 -28.90 15.11
CA ASP A 291 4.63 -29.61 15.70
C ASP A 291 5.36 -30.28 14.54
N LEU A 292 6.44 -29.67 14.09
CA LEU A 292 7.48 -30.27 13.28
C LEU A 292 8.68 -30.50 14.17
#